data_ab9f0cb3cdedf589ef8ebcd2cf1255a9
#
_entry.id   ab9f0cb3cdedf589ef8ebcd2cf1255a9
#
_cell.length_a   1.000
_cell.length_b   1.000
_cell.length_c   1.000
_cell.angle_alpha   90.00
_cell.angle_beta   90.00
_cell.angle_gamma   90.00
#
_symmetry.space_group_name_H-M   'P 1'
#
loop_
_entity.id
_entity.type
_entity.pdbx_description
1 polymer ?
#
loop_
_entity_poly.entity_id
_entity_poly.type
_entity_poly.pdbx_seq_one_letter_code
_entity_poly.pdbx_strand_id
1 'polypeptide(L)'
;PATLLVKAMGAGSAEEVLKLFYETEDQRISGAQAKELKKIIGRRLAAAVHNPETDEVIMNPGEAINEDNIGILKELKVKSVSLLIFPSGRDDSTVINCLEKDGAESSEQALQKFHAIVRPGEPFNVENAKNELNRLFFSDKSYDLGDVGRYKINNKFRFHNEKEFKDCSDRALREVDIIETLKYFVNLINEVPGYNYDDIDHLGNRRVRSVGELLMNQLKVGFSRMERVVKERMTIQDVDVITPQALISIKPIMAVVNEFFGSSQLSQFMDQTNPLSELTHKRRLNALGPGGLSRERAGFEVRDIHYSHYGRMCPIETPEGPNIGLIVSMSSHCRVNPYGFLETPYRKVNNGKVGNDFVYLTADIEERYNIAQANAPLTEQSTFVNKMISCRKREDYPFCSPEEVEYMDIAPLQVVSVSTSLIPFLEHDDANRALMGSNMQRQAVPLLVDEAPYVGTGMEDKAAYDSRACIVAKQDGVVTKLDATSITIQPSDSKEPITFNLKKFKRSNQGTTVNQTPLVSLLHAPEDGKIGKSTKEKVEFTTADGETIEIPLKQFDAEFELFAKTGTEVSRGEVIGGQKIFGEKRDKDGALVVKGTVLADGPGTDQGRLALGKNVLVGFMPW
;
A
#
# COMPACT_ATOMS: atom_id res chain seq x y z
N PRO A 1 9.22 13.24 33.50
CA PRO A 1 7.99 13.95 33.11
C PRO A 1 8.17 14.60 31.73
N ALA A 2 7.08 14.65 30.93
CA ALA A 2 7.13 15.25 29.58
C ALA A 2 7.40 16.77 29.63
N THR A 3 6.92 17.43 30.68
CA THR A 3 7.15 18.87 30.93
C THR A 3 8.64 19.22 31.05
N LEU A 4 9.46 18.31 31.57
CA LEU A 4 10.91 18.48 31.64
C LEU A 4 11.54 18.64 30.24
N LEU A 5 11.08 17.82 29.26
CA LEU A 5 11.54 17.92 27.88
C LEU A 5 11.10 19.25 27.24
N VAL A 6 9.85 19.66 27.47
CA VAL A 6 9.30 20.92 26.95
C VAL A 6 10.08 22.12 27.52
N LYS A 7 10.40 22.11 28.81
CA LYS A 7 11.25 23.14 29.43
C LYS A 7 12.68 23.14 28.87
N ALA A 8 13.26 21.96 28.63
CA ALA A 8 14.60 21.83 28.05
C ALA A 8 14.67 22.33 26.59
N MET A 9 13.56 22.26 25.83
CA MET A 9 13.45 22.80 24.48
C MET A 9 13.34 24.32 24.41
N GLY A 10 12.97 25.00 25.51
CA GLY A 10 12.94 26.46 25.53
C GLY A 10 11.83 27.10 26.38
N ALA A 11 10.77 26.38 26.70
CA ALA A 11 9.71 26.86 27.58
C ALA A 11 10.21 26.86 29.04
N GLY A 12 10.91 27.93 29.43
CA GLY A 12 11.70 27.97 30.66
C GLY A 12 10.90 27.94 31.96
N SER A 13 9.66 28.44 31.97
CA SER A 13 8.83 28.56 33.17
C SER A 13 7.61 27.64 33.14
N ALA A 14 7.06 27.34 34.31
CA ALA A 14 5.80 26.59 34.42
C ALA A 14 4.64 27.34 33.74
N GLU A 15 4.65 28.65 33.79
CA GLU A 15 3.66 29.51 33.12
C GLU A 15 3.70 29.36 31.59
N GLU A 16 4.91 29.40 31.00
CA GLU A 16 5.08 29.20 29.55
C GLU A 16 4.60 27.82 29.12
N VAL A 17 4.92 26.78 29.90
CA VAL A 17 4.43 25.42 29.62
C VAL A 17 2.90 25.37 29.68
N LEU A 18 2.26 25.92 30.70
CA LEU A 18 0.80 25.92 30.81
C LEU A 18 0.12 26.66 29.66
N LYS A 19 0.68 27.80 29.22
CA LYS A 19 0.19 28.56 28.05
C LYS A 19 0.34 27.80 26.72
N LEU A 20 1.28 26.87 26.61
CA LEU A 20 1.41 26.01 25.44
C LEU A 20 0.27 24.97 25.33
N PHE A 21 -0.23 24.47 26.48
CA PHE A 21 -1.23 23.40 26.51
C PHE A 21 -2.66 23.89 26.61
N TYR A 22 -2.90 25.02 27.28
CA TYR A 22 -4.23 25.54 27.59
C TYR A 22 -4.39 26.98 27.12
N GLU A 23 -5.61 27.36 26.79
CA GLU A 23 -5.98 28.76 26.58
C GLU A 23 -6.05 29.48 27.90
N THR A 24 -5.82 30.79 27.89
CA THR A 24 -5.82 31.62 29.08
C THR A 24 -6.83 32.75 28.97
N GLU A 25 -7.47 33.09 30.09
CA GLU A 25 -8.40 34.22 30.22
C GLU A 25 -7.98 35.13 31.37
N ASP A 26 -7.82 36.41 31.09
CA ASP A 26 -7.52 37.39 32.14
C ASP A 26 -8.78 37.89 32.81
N GLN A 27 -8.91 37.61 34.13
CA GLN A 27 -10.05 38.04 34.92
C GLN A 27 -9.66 39.17 35.89
N ARG A 28 -10.39 40.27 35.84
CA ARG A 28 -10.19 41.40 36.78
C ARG A 28 -10.69 41.05 38.17
N ILE A 29 -9.86 41.36 39.18
CA ILE A 29 -10.20 41.19 40.61
C ILE A 29 -10.54 42.53 41.25
N SER A 30 -9.75 43.57 40.96
CA SER A 30 -9.99 44.91 41.51
C SER A 30 -11.29 45.51 40.96
N GLY A 31 -12.26 45.78 41.84
CA GLY A 31 -13.59 46.34 41.50
C GLY A 31 -14.62 45.32 41.02
N ALA A 32 -14.30 44.02 41.01
CA ALA A 32 -15.24 42.97 40.60
C ALA A 32 -16.34 42.72 41.64
N GLN A 33 -17.57 42.47 41.19
CA GLN A 33 -18.70 42.14 42.08
C GLN A 33 -18.50 40.76 42.72
N ALA A 34 -19.04 40.57 43.94
CA ALA A 34 -18.96 39.30 44.67
C ALA A 34 -19.47 38.08 43.86
N LYS A 35 -20.43 38.30 42.96
CA LYS A 35 -20.98 37.27 42.08
C LYS A 35 -19.98 36.82 40.98
N GLU A 36 -19.13 37.72 40.52
CA GLU A 36 -18.10 37.45 39.51
C GLU A 36 -16.92 36.70 40.15
N LEU A 37 -16.55 37.07 41.36
CA LEU A 37 -15.50 36.42 42.12
C LEU A 37 -15.85 34.98 42.55
N LYS A 38 -17.15 34.71 42.79
CA LYS A 38 -17.59 33.31 43.02
C LYS A 38 -17.44 32.40 41.82
N LYS A 39 -17.38 32.91 40.59
CA LYS A 39 -17.16 32.13 39.39
C LYS A 39 -15.69 31.72 39.20
N ILE A 40 -14.76 32.36 39.90
CA ILE A 40 -13.33 32.12 39.82
C ILE A 40 -12.90 31.02 40.80
N ILE A 41 -13.72 30.78 41.87
CA ILE A 41 -13.45 29.74 42.86
C ILE A 41 -13.37 28.37 42.18
N GLY A 42 -12.29 27.61 42.45
CA GLY A 42 -12.00 26.32 41.86
C GLY A 42 -11.30 26.36 40.50
N ARG A 43 -11.21 27.56 39.87
CA ARG A 43 -10.38 27.69 38.64
C ARG A 43 -8.89 27.77 38.97
N ARG A 44 -8.04 27.37 38.00
CA ARG A 44 -6.60 27.33 38.22
C ARG A 44 -5.90 28.50 37.53
N LEU A 45 -4.80 28.94 38.13
CA LEU A 45 -3.97 30.03 37.65
C LEU A 45 -3.10 29.59 36.46
N ALA A 46 -3.04 30.44 35.45
CA ALA A 46 -2.13 30.27 34.31
C ALA A 46 -0.73 30.83 34.57
N ALA A 47 -0.65 31.89 35.37
CA ALA A 47 0.57 32.62 35.69
C ALA A 47 0.74 32.77 37.20
N ALA A 48 1.98 32.97 37.65
CA ALA A 48 2.25 33.29 39.03
C ALA A 48 1.62 34.65 39.41
N VAL A 49 1.06 34.73 40.62
CA VAL A 49 0.52 35.98 41.14
C VAL A 49 1.54 36.57 42.12
N HIS A 50 2.01 37.76 41.81
CA HIS A 50 3.00 38.48 42.61
C HIS A 50 2.31 39.58 43.48
N ASN A 51 2.91 39.83 44.63
CA ASN A 51 2.51 40.96 45.46
C ASN A 51 2.96 42.26 44.77
N PRO A 52 2.04 43.21 44.50
CA PRO A 52 2.36 44.47 43.82
C PRO A 52 3.36 45.36 44.54
N GLU A 53 3.60 45.16 45.85
CA GLU A 53 4.48 45.99 46.68
C GLU A 53 5.87 45.33 46.95
N THR A 54 5.90 43.97 47.08
CA THR A 54 7.15 43.23 47.45
C THR A 54 7.69 42.35 46.35
N ASP A 55 6.95 42.18 45.24
CA ASP A 55 7.23 41.29 44.10
C ASP A 55 7.38 39.78 44.49
N GLU A 56 6.97 39.44 45.73
CA GLU A 56 6.98 38.04 46.17
C GLU A 56 5.84 37.24 45.54
N VAL A 57 6.08 35.97 45.22
CA VAL A 57 5.06 35.06 44.67
C VAL A 57 4.09 34.67 45.76
N ILE A 58 2.83 35.05 45.58
CA ILE A 58 1.71 34.72 46.47
C ILE A 58 1.13 33.36 46.14
N MET A 59 0.94 33.11 44.83
CA MET A 59 0.38 31.86 44.31
C MET A 59 1.14 31.41 43.08
N ASN A 60 1.36 30.11 42.97
CA ASN A 60 2.09 29.50 41.87
C ASN A 60 1.18 29.20 40.67
N PRO A 61 1.74 29.12 39.47
CA PRO A 61 1.02 28.66 38.28
C PRO A 61 0.47 27.24 38.51
N GLY A 62 -0.78 26.99 38.08
CA GLY A 62 -1.46 25.71 38.27
C GLY A 62 -2.21 25.57 39.59
N GLU A 63 -2.03 26.48 40.55
CA GLU A 63 -2.71 26.45 41.83
C GLU A 63 -4.18 26.82 41.69
N ALA A 64 -5.05 26.12 42.42
CA ALA A 64 -6.49 26.39 42.40
C ALA A 64 -6.85 27.55 43.33
N ILE A 65 -7.71 28.45 42.89
CA ILE A 65 -8.19 29.59 43.69
C ILE A 65 -9.25 29.12 44.68
N ASN A 66 -8.95 29.23 45.96
CA ASN A 66 -9.88 28.97 47.07
C ASN A 66 -10.51 30.27 47.58
N GLU A 67 -11.52 30.17 48.46
CA GLU A 67 -12.19 31.34 49.05
C GLU A 67 -11.20 32.20 49.86
N ASP A 68 -10.28 31.58 50.59
CA ASP A 68 -9.25 32.26 51.38
C ASP A 68 -8.28 33.05 50.50
N ASN A 69 -7.89 32.47 49.36
CA ASN A 69 -6.99 33.10 48.39
C ASN A 69 -7.62 34.37 47.78
N ILE A 70 -8.92 34.38 47.51
CA ILE A 70 -9.62 35.59 47.04
C ILE A 70 -9.56 36.73 48.08
N GLY A 71 -9.64 36.39 49.36
CA GLY A 71 -9.45 37.36 50.42
C GLY A 71 -8.10 38.05 50.36
N ILE A 72 -7.03 37.25 50.27
CA ILE A 72 -5.64 37.69 50.15
C ILE A 72 -5.40 38.55 48.89
N LEU A 73 -5.94 38.10 47.75
CA LEU A 73 -5.81 38.83 46.46
C LEU A 73 -6.48 40.22 46.50
N LYS A 74 -7.58 40.37 47.26
CA LYS A 74 -8.26 41.67 47.46
C LYS A 74 -7.48 42.58 48.38
N GLU A 75 -6.98 42.05 49.50
CA GLU A 75 -6.18 42.82 50.47
C GLU A 75 -4.94 43.39 49.81
N LEU A 76 -4.28 42.62 48.96
CA LEU A 76 -3.07 42.99 48.22
C LEU A 76 -3.37 43.82 46.95
N LYS A 77 -4.63 44.13 46.66
CA LYS A 77 -5.09 44.95 45.50
C LYS A 77 -4.59 44.44 44.16
N VAL A 78 -4.52 43.11 43.95
CA VAL A 78 -4.17 42.52 42.67
C VAL A 78 -5.20 42.95 41.62
N LYS A 79 -4.74 43.46 40.48
CA LYS A 79 -5.60 44.02 39.41
C LYS A 79 -6.34 42.94 38.61
N SER A 80 -5.63 41.92 38.16
CA SER A 80 -6.13 40.82 37.35
C SER A 80 -5.35 39.56 37.61
N VAL A 81 -5.95 38.41 37.36
CA VAL A 81 -5.30 37.08 37.36
C VAL A 81 -5.57 36.40 36.05
N SER A 82 -4.61 35.68 35.57
CA SER A 82 -4.71 34.87 34.36
C SER A 82 -5.14 33.45 34.74
N LEU A 83 -6.25 32.99 34.19
CA LEU A 83 -6.89 31.71 34.50
C LEU A 83 -6.76 30.74 33.32
N LEU A 84 -6.61 29.46 33.64
CA LEU A 84 -6.62 28.40 32.63
C LEU A 84 -8.05 28.10 32.17
N ILE A 85 -8.19 27.88 30.85
CA ILE A 85 -9.39 27.36 30.21
C ILE A 85 -9.11 25.94 29.78
N PHE A 86 -9.83 24.99 30.37
CA PHE A 86 -9.69 23.58 30.00
C PHE A 86 -10.65 23.21 28.86
N PRO A 87 -10.16 22.58 27.76
CA PRO A 87 -10.98 22.24 26.59
C PRO A 87 -12.19 21.34 26.93
N SER A 88 -12.05 20.47 27.94
CA SER A 88 -13.13 19.60 28.42
C SER A 88 -14.17 20.30 29.29
N GLY A 89 -13.94 21.55 29.70
CA GLY A 89 -14.73 22.25 30.70
C GLY A 89 -14.64 21.67 32.13
N ARG A 90 -13.83 20.62 32.34
CA ARG A 90 -13.55 20.00 33.65
C ARG A 90 -12.13 20.36 34.07
N ASP A 91 -11.89 20.36 35.42
CA ASP A 91 -10.54 20.60 35.93
C ASP A 91 -9.56 19.50 35.49
N ASP A 92 -8.50 19.90 34.80
CA ASP A 92 -7.44 19.02 34.31
C ASP A 92 -6.15 19.26 35.09
N SER A 93 -5.75 18.29 35.87
CA SER A 93 -4.50 18.33 36.64
C SER A 93 -3.34 17.62 35.96
N THR A 94 -3.51 17.08 34.74
CA THR A 94 -2.54 16.20 34.08
C THR A 94 -1.19 16.87 33.87
N VAL A 95 -1.19 18.06 33.25
CA VAL A 95 0.05 18.83 33.01
C VAL A 95 0.62 19.39 34.30
N ILE A 96 -0.28 19.82 35.22
CA ILE A 96 0.11 20.38 36.52
C ILE A 96 0.84 19.34 37.38
N ASN A 97 0.31 18.12 37.47
CA ASN A 97 0.96 17.02 38.19
C ASN A 97 2.31 16.63 37.55
N CYS A 98 2.44 16.81 36.22
CA CYS A 98 3.74 16.62 35.55
C CYS A 98 4.74 17.73 35.91
N LEU A 99 4.29 18.99 36.02
CA LEU A 99 5.10 20.13 36.43
C LEU A 99 5.61 19.99 37.87
N GLU A 100 4.75 19.55 38.79
CA GLU A 100 5.14 19.26 40.17
C GLU A 100 6.20 18.17 40.29
N LYS A 101 6.11 17.14 39.46
CA LYS A 101 7.06 16.01 39.42
C LYS A 101 8.39 16.34 38.72
N ASP A 102 8.43 17.31 37.81
CA ASP A 102 9.65 17.64 37.09
C ASP A 102 10.65 18.41 37.96
N GLY A 103 10.15 19.23 38.89
CA GLY A 103 10.94 19.96 39.88
C GLY A 103 11.99 20.87 39.27
N ALA A 104 11.87 21.28 38.00
CA ALA A 104 12.74 22.24 37.35
C ALA A 104 12.00 23.59 37.24
N GLU A 105 12.63 24.64 37.72
CA GLU A 105 12.08 26.00 37.68
C GLU A 105 12.52 26.79 36.46
N SER A 106 13.63 26.37 35.83
CA SER A 106 14.20 27.04 34.66
C SER A 106 14.60 26.04 33.56
N SER A 107 14.77 26.57 32.34
CA SER A 107 15.29 25.80 31.20
C SER A 107 16.68 25.19 31.46
N GLU A 108 17.54 25.89 32.20
CA GLU A 108 18.87 25.37 32.54
C GLU A 108 18.81 24.19 33.51
N GLN A 109 17.96 24.26 34.54
CA GLN A 109 17.75 23.12 35.43
C GLN A 109 17.11 21.94 34.72
N ALA A 110 16.20 22.20 33.76
CA ALA A 110 15.60 21.16 32.93
C ALA A 110 16.67 20.50 32.04
N LEU A 111 17.54 21.26 31.41
CA LEU A 111 18.69 20.75 30.63
C LEU A 111 19.67 19.96 31.47
N GLN A 112 19.92 20.40 32.73
CA GLN A 112 20.79 19.67 33.65
C GLN A 112 20.20 18.29 34.00
N LYS A 113 18.89 18.22 34.33
CA LYS A 113 18.22 16.96 34.60
C LYS A 113 18.15 16.06 33.36
N PHE A 114 17.89 16.64 32.18
CA PHE A 114 17.94 15.93 30.93
C PHE A 114 19.31 15.33 30.64
N HIS A 115 20.39 16.14 30.81
CA HIS A 115 21.74 15.67 30.60
C HIS A 115 22.13 14.57 31.57
N ALA A 116 21.75 14.67 32.85
CA ALA A 116 22.02 13.64 33.87
C ALA A 116 21.33 12.29 33.52
N ILE A 117 20.18 12.32 32.85
CA ILE A 117 19.46 11.10 32.39
C ILE A 117 20.16 10.49 31.17
N VAL A 118 20.55 11.33 30.19
CA VAL A 118 21.10 10.87 28.90
C VAL A 118 22.56 10.47 29.03
N ARG A 119 23.34 11.21 29.86
CA ARG A 119 24.77 10.98 30.09
C ARG A 119 25.09 10.98 31.57
N PRO A 120 24.75 9.92 32.29
CA PRO A 120 25.03 9.82 33.71
C PRO A 120 26.56 9.83 33.97
N GLY A 121 26.99 10.71 34.86
CA GLY A 121 28.41 10.82 35.31
C GLY A 121 29.28 11.80 34.53
N GLU A 122 28.78 12.42 33.45
CA GLU A 122 29.50 13.49 32.76
C GLU A 122 29.24 14.86 33.45
N PRO A 123 30.25 15.77 33.51
CA PRO A 123 30.06 17.11 34.06
C PRO A 123 29.07 17.90 33.17
N PHE A 124 28.16 18.61 33.81
CA PHE A 124 27.15 19.40 33.13
C PHE A 124 27.76 20.65 32.47
N ASN A 125 27.44 20.83 31.19
CA ASN A 125 27.68 22.06 30.44
C ASN A 125 26.43 22.36 29.61
N VAL A 126 25.89 23.57 29.70
CA VAL A 126 24.66 24.00 29.02
C VAL A 126 24.74 23.83 27.52
N GLU A 127 25.88 24.20 26.92
CA GLU A 127 26.10 24.12 25.48
C GLU A 127 26.14 22.66 24.99
N ASN A 128 26.84 21.80 25.72
CA ASN A 128 26.91 20.37 25.43
C ASN A 128 25.53 19.70 25.57
N ALA A 129 24.77 20.06 26.60
CA ALA A 129 23.42 19.53 26.82
C ALA A 129 22.45 19.95 25.72
N LYS A 130 22.49 21.20 25.24
CA LYS A 130 21.70 21.66 24.07
C LYS A 130 22.09 20.96 22.78
N ASN A 131 23.40 20.80 22.54
CA ASN A 131 23.90 20.09 21.36
C ASN A 131 23.48 18.62 21.38
N GLU A 132 23.45 17.99 22.55
CA GLU A 132 22.97 16.59 22.70
C GLU A 132 21.48 16.47 22.48
N LEU A 133 20.67 17.40 23.01
CA LEU A 133 19.22 17.45 22.75
C LEU A 133 18.94 17.61 21.25
N ASN A 134 19.62 18.57 20.60
CA ASN A 134 19.49 18.80 19.17
C ASN A 134 19.91 17.57 18.35
N ARG A 135 21.01 16.92 18.75
CA ARG A 135 21.49 15.71 18.10
C ARG A 135 20.48 14.55 18.19
N LEU A 136 19.83 14.38 19.34
CA LEU A 136 18.92 13.26 19.56
C LEU A 136 17.59 13.40 18.83
N PHE A 137 17.03 14.61 18.74
CA PHE A 137 15.66 14.82 18.26
C PHE A 137 15.57 15.61 16.94
N PHE A 138 16.43 16.61 16.74
CA PHE A 138 16.27 17.60 15.69
C PHE A 138 17.32 17.54 14.57
N SER A 139 18.30 16.63 14.69
CA SER A 139 19.35 16.50 13.69
C SER A 139 19.04 15.45 12.64
N ASP A 140 19.01 15.82 11.37
CA ASP A 140 18.82 14.92 10.22
C ASP A 140 19.83 13.77 10.15
N LYS A 141 21.01 13.94 10.79
CA LYS A 141 22.06 12.91 10.83
C LYS A 141 21.75 11.78 11.80
N SER A 142 20.99 12.05 12.86
CA SER A 142 20.74 11.12 13.96
C SER A 142 19.29 10.65 14.02
N TYR A 143 18.36 11.46 13.56
CA TYR A 143 16.93 11.20 13.61
C TYR A 143 16.31 11.35 12.22
N ASP A 144 15.67 10.30 11.74
CA ASP A 144 14.99 10.27 10.44
C ASP A 144 13.60 9.62 10.59
N LEU A 145 12.56 10.43 10.53
CA LEU A 145 11.16 9.98 10.50
C LEU A 145 10.84 9.18 9.23
N GLY A 146 11.60 9.41 8.18
CA GLY A 146 11.25 8.99 6.84
C GLY A 146 10.01 9.71 6.31
N ASP A 147 9.73 9.50 5.04
CA ASP A 147 8.59 10.15 4.38
C ASP A 147 7.26 9.67 4.96
N VAL A 148 7.20 8.40 5.38
CA VAL A 148 6.00 7.79 5.99
C VAL A 148 5.69 8.39 7.36
N GLY A 149 6.71 8.56 8.21
CA GLY A 149 6.52 9.15 9.53
C GLY A 149 6.03 10.58 9.43
N ARG A 150 6.63 11.38 8.54
CA ARG A 150 6.20 12.76 8.29
C ARG A 150 4.78 12.82 7.73
N TYR A 151 4.44 11.97 6.77
CA TYR A 151 3.08 11.85 6.23
C TYR A 151 2.05 11.57 7.34
N LYS A 152 2.32 10.62 8.23
CA LYS A 152 1.40 10.27 9.33
C LYS A 152 1.24 11.40 10.35
N ILE A 153 2.33 12.04 10.75
CA ILE A 153 2.30 13.20 11.67
C ILE A 153 1.49 14.35 11.05
N ASN A 154 1.77 14.68 9.81
CA ASN A 154 1.05 15.73 9.10
C ASN A 154 -0.45 15.43 9.00
N ASN A 155 -0.83 14.23 8.61
CA ASN A 155 -2.25 13.85 8.51
C ASN A 155 -2.97 13.86 9.87
N LYS A 156 -2.28 13.46 10.94
CA LYS A 156 -2.87 13.44 12.28
C LYS A 156 -3.10 14.83 12.83
N PHE A 157 -2.12 15.71 12.73
CA PHE A 157 -2.17 17.04 13.34
C PHE A 157 -2.68 18.16 12.44
N ARG A 158 -2.77 17.94 11.12
CA ARG A 158 -3.26 18.92 10.15
C ARG A 158 -4.61 19.52 10.51
N PHE A 159 -5.51 18.74 11.12
CA PHE A 159 -6.85 19.21 11.52
C PHE A 159 -6.81 20.11 12.75
N HIS A 160 -5.76 20.01 13.56
CA HIS A 160 -5.60 20.80 14.78
C HIS A 160 -4.73 22.03 14.53
N ASN A 161 -3.76 21.93 13.62
CA ASN A 161 -2.83 23.02 13.28
C ASN A 161 -2.45 22.96 11.78
N GLU A 162 -3.36 23.44 10.91
CA GLU A 162 -3.18 23.37 9.46
C GLU A 162 -1.94 24.11 8.99
N LYS A 163 -1.60 25.26 9.60
CA LYS A 163 -0.49 26.12 9.16
C LYS A 163 0.85 25.42 9.24
N GLU A 164 1.06 24.64 10.30
CA GLU A 164 2.34 23.98 10.58
C GLU A 164 2.49 22.62 9.87
N PHE A 165 1.37 21.93 9.59
CA PHE A 165 1.39 20.53 9.13
C PHE A 165 0.94 20.32 7.68
N LYS A 166 0.40 21.33 6.98
CA LYS A 166 -0.14 21.16 5.63
C LYS A 166 0.91 20.75 4.62
N ASP A 167 2.06 21.42 4.62
CA ASP A 167 3.11 21.27 3.61
C ASP A 167 4.49 20.99 4.22
N CYS A 168 4.53 20.46 5.44
CA CYS A 168 5.79 20.14 6.11
C CYS A 168 6.46 18.92 5.47
N SER A 169 7.71 19.08 5.04
CA SER A 169 8.55 18.03 4.43
C SER A 169 9.77 17.64 5.27
N ASP A 170 9.92 18.21 6.47
CA ASP A 170 11.08 17.98 7.33
C ASP A 170 11.13 16.51 7.78
N ARG A 171 12.26 15.87 7.62
CA ARG A 171 12.45 14.46 8.01
C ARG A 171 12.91 14.29 9.46
N ALA A 172 13.45 15.31 10.08
CA ALA A 172 13.71 15.35 11.52
C ALA A 172 12.44 15.78 12.28
N LEU A 173 12.39 15.50 13.57
CA LEU A 173 11.36 16.05 14.44
C LEU A 173 11.55 17.56 14.59
N ARG A 174 10.45 18.27 14.79
CA ARG A 174 10.42 19.70 15.16
C ARG A 174 9.87 19.82 16.58
N GLU A 175 10.17 20.91 17.24
CA GLU A 175 9.62 21.21 18.56
C GLU A 175 8.08 21.20 18.55
N VAL A 176 7.48 21.75 17.49
CA VAL A 176 6.03 21.77 17.29
C VAL A 176 5.45 20.35 17.23
N ASP A 177 6.14 19.39 16.59
CA ASP A 177 5.68 18.00 16.49
C ASP A 177 5.54 17.36 17.89
N ILE A 178 6.50 17.63 18.77
CA ILE A 178 6.49 17.14 20.17
C ILE A 178 5.37 17.79 20.97
N ILE A 179 5.25 19.13 20.87
CA ILE A 179 4.23 19.89 21.60
C ILE A 179 2.82 19.45 21.17
N GLU A 180 2.56 19.35 19.87
CA GLU A 180 1.24 18.92 19.37
C GLU A 180 0.93 17.46 19.72
N THR A 181 1.94 16.59 19.75
CA THR A 181 1.76 15.21 20.23
C THR A 181 1.34 15.18 21.69
N LEU A 182 1.97 15.99 22.54
CA LEU A 182 1.62 16.08 23.96
C LEU A 182 0.25 16.70 24.16
N LYS A 183 -0.10 17.75 23.40
CA LYS A 183 -1.46 18.35 23.42
C LYS A 183 -2.52 17.33 23.03
N TYR A 184 -2.26 16.57 21.94
CA TYR A 184 -3.16 15.51 21.50
C TYR A 184 -3.40 14.49 22.62
N PHE A 185 -2.32 14.08 23.29
CA PHE A 185 -2.37 13.11 24.39
C PHE A 185 -3.15 13.64 25.61
N VAL A 186 -2.94 14.90 26.01
CA VAL A 186 -3.67 15.55 27.09
C VAL A 186 -5.17 15.65 26.77
N ASN A 187 -5.51 16.09 25.56
CA ASN A 187 -6.90 16.19 25.12
C ASN A 187 -7.59 14.82 25.02
N LEU A 188 -6.84 13.77 24.65
CA LEU A 188 -7.32 12.40 24.61
C LEU A 188 -7.66 11.86 26.01
N ILE A 189 -6.80 12.11 27.02
CA ILE A 189 -7.04 11.74 28.42
C ILE A 189 -8.29 12.44 28.96
N ASN A 190 -8.50 13.69 28.55
CA ASN A 190 -9.64 14.50 28.99
C ASN A 190 -10.92 14.26 28.15
N GLU A 191 -10.94 13.26 27.29
CA GLU A 191 -12.09 12.89 26.45
C GLU A 191 -12.65 14.07 25.63
N VAL A 192 -11.77 14.96 25.16
CA VAL A 192 -12.18 16.10 24.35
C VAL A 192 -12.70 15.60 22.99
N PRO A 193 -13.88 16.04 22.52
CA PRO A 193 -14.41 15.63 21.24
C PRO A 193 -13.45 15.92 20.07
N GLY A 194 -13.28 14.96 19.18
CA GLY A 194 -12.37 15.06 18.03
C GLY A 194 -10.99 14.44 18.25
N TYR A 195 -10.67 13.99 19.46
CA TYR A 195 -9.46 13.25 19.79
C TYR A 195 -9.81 11.79 20.07
N ASN A 196 -9.25 10.87 19.28
CA ASN A 196 -9.55 9.45 19.36
C ASN A 196 -8.28 8.62 19.50
N TYR A 197 -8.41 7.44 20.11
CA TYR A 197 -7.35 6.44 20.13
C TYR A 197 -7.09 5.91 18.72
N ASP A 198 -5.81 5.68 18.39
CA ASP A 198 -5.46 5.01 17.15
C ASP A 198 -5.65 3.51 17.31
N ASP A 199 -6.43 2.93 16.40
CA ASP A 199 -6.53 1.49 16.28
C ASP A 199 -5.27 0.94 15.59
N ILE A 200 -4.56 0.04 16.27
CA ILE A 200 -3.32 -0.56 15.77
C ILE A 200 -3.55 -1.55 14.64
N ASP A 201 -4.74 -2.14 14.54
CA ASP A 201 -5.08 -3.12 13.50
C ASP A 201 -5.69 -2.48 12.25
N HIS A 202 -6.03 -1.20 12.32
CA HIS A 202 -6.53 -0.43 11.20
C HIS A 202 -5.48 -0.29 10.08
N LEU A 203 -5.85 -0.55 8.81
CA LEU A 203 -4.93 -0.48 7.66
C LEU A 203 -4.44 0.94 7.31
N GLY A 204 -5.01 1.95 7.92
CA GLY A 204 -4.43 3.30 7.95
C GLY A 204 -3.17 3.39 8.83
N ASN A 205 -2.96 2.47 9.76
CA ASN A 205 -1.83 2.41 10.70
C ASN A 205 -0.88 1.23 10.40
N ARG A 206 -1.36 0.18 9.72
CA ARG A 206 -0.56 -0.94 9.24
C ARG A 206 -0.21 -0.73 7.77
N ARG A 207 1.07 -0.77 7.44
CA ARG A 207 1.55 -0.60 6.08
C ARG A 207 2.32 -1.81 5.58
N VAL A 208 2.40 -1.96 4.29
CA VAL A 208 3.17 -3.00 3.61
C VAL A 208 4.59 -2.48 3.34
N ARG A 209 5.59 -3.27 3.70
CA ARG A 209 6.97 -3.05 3.29
C ARG A 209 7.30 -3.93 2.10
N SER A 210 7.52 -3.32 0.94
CA SER A 210 7.92 -4.03 -0.27
C SER A 210 9.38 -4.48 -0.23
N VAL A 211 9.77 -5.32 -1.17
CA VAL A 211 11.15 -5.83 -1.27
C VAL A 211 12.18 -4.70 -1.39
N GLY A 212 11.85 -3.61 -2.08
CA GLY A 212 12.75 -2.47 -2.25
C GLY A 212 13.11 -1.81 -0.92
N GLU A 213 12.12 -1.59 -0.03
CA GLU A 213 12.37 -1.04 1.30
C GLU A 213 13.16 -1.99 2.18
N LEU A 214 12.81 -3.30 2.16
CA LEU A 214 13.52 -4.31 2.94
C LEU A 214 15.00 -4.41 2.52
N LEU A 215 15.26 -4.42 1.21
CA LEU A 215 16.62 -4.45 0.67
C LEU A 215 17.38 -3.15 0.99
N MET A 216 16.74 -2.00 0.89
CA MET A 216 17.34 -0.71 1.27
C MET A 216 17.80 -0.71 2.73
N ASN A 217 16.99 -1.25 3.65
CA ASN A 217 17.36 -1.36 5.05
C ASN A 217 18.60 -2.26 5.25
N GLN A 218 18.70 -3.36 4.52
CA GLN A 218 19.88 -4.22 4.53
C GLN A 218 21.11 -3.51 3.94
N LEU A 219 20.93 -2.80 2.84
CA LEU A 219 22.02 -2.01 2.24
C LEU A 219 22.53 -0.93 3.19
N LYS A 220 21.66 -0.23 3.94
CA LYS A 220 22.09 0.72 4.98
C LYS A 220 23.02 0.07 6.01
N VAL A 221 22.69 -1.15 6.46
CA VAL A 221 23.56 -1.93 7.38
C VAL A 221 24.88 -2.28 6.70
N GLY A 222 24.85 -2.71 5.44
CA GLY A 222 26.06 -3.01 4.66
C GLY A 222 26.98 -1.81 4.49
N PHE A 223 26.42 -0.64 4.16
CA PHE A 223 27.18 0.61 4.04
C PHE A 223 27.76 1.06 5.38
N SER A 224 27.02 0.96 6.48
CA SER A 224 27.55 1.30 7.82
C SER A 224 28.71 0.38 8.24
N ARG A 225 28.62 -0.92 7.91
CA ARG A 225 29.74 -1.86 8.13
C ARG A 225 30.95 -1.49 7.26
N MET A 226 30.73 -1.13 6.00
CA MET A 226 31.78 -0.70 5.09
C MET A 226 32.45 0.59 5.58
N GLU A 227 31.66 1.58 6.00
CA GLU A 227 32.18 2.84 6.57
C GLU A 227 33.11 2.58 7.77
N ARG A 228 32.71 1.69 8.67
CA ARG A 228 33.53 1.29 9.83
C ARG A 228 34.87 0.70 9.38
N VAL A 229 34.84 -0.24 8.43
CA VAL A 229 36.06 -0.85 7.90
C VAL A 229 36.96 0.16 7.19
N VAL A 230 36.38 1.12 6.47
CA VAL A 230 37.14 2.21 5.85
C VAL A 230 37.82 3.07 6.90
N LYS A 231 37.09 3.48 7.95
CA LYS A 231 37.66 4.27 9.07
C LYS A 231 38.81 3.52 9.78
N GLU A 232 38.63 2.24 10.06
CA GLU A 232 39.68 1.39 10.66
C GLU A 232 40.91 1.31 9.77
N ARG A 233 40.74 1.11 8.46
CA ARG A 233 41.88 1.07 7.52
C ARG A 233 42.59 2.41 7.40
N MET A 234 41.85 3.52 7.38
CA MET A 234 42.41 4.86 7.35
C MET A 234 43.28 5.16 8.57
N THR A 235 42.97 4.55 9.73
CA THR A 235 43.74 4.73 10.95
C THR A 235 45.05 3.90 10.97
N ILE A 236 45.06 2.77 10.26
CA ILE A 236 46.17 1.80 10.30
C ILE A 236 47.17 2.00 9.15
N GLN A 237 46.73 2.48 7.98
CA GLN A 237 47.54 2.59 6.78
C GLN A 237 48.22 3.97 6.69
N ASP A 238 49.46 3.98 6.14
CA ASP A 238 50.20 5.22 5.90
C ASP A 238 49.52 6.08 4.81
N VAL A 239 49.42 7.38 5.10
CA VAL A 239 48.70 8.36 4.25
C VAL A 239 49.27 8.45 2.85
N ASP A 240 50.56 8.20 2.66
CA ASP A 240 51.26 8.33 1.38
C ASP A 240 50.96 7.20 0.39
N VAL A 241 50.39 6.07 0.85
CA VAL A 241 50.10 4.87 0.03
C VAL A 241 48.61 4.58 -0.12
N ILE A 242 47.78 5.35 0.57
CA ILE A 242 46.31 5.13 0.57
C ILE A 242 45.71 5.43 -0.80
N THR A 243 45.05 4.43 -1.37
CA THR A 243 44.15 4.57 -2.56
C THR A 243 42.71 4.23 -2.21
N PRO A 244 41.71 4.84 -2.86
CA PRO A 244 40.29 4.51 -2.64
C PRO A 244 40.01 3.01 -2.82
N GLN A 245 40.68 2.35 -3.76
CA GLN A 245 40.52 0.92 -4.04
C GLN A 245 41.04 0.03 -2.91
N ALA A 246 42.09 0.46 -2.20
CA ALA A 246 42.64 -0.27 -1.04
C ALA A 246 41.73 -0.11 0.20
N LEU A 247 41.09 1.04 0.36
CA LEU A 247 40.24 1.36 1.50
C LEU A 247 38.84 0.71 1.37
N ILE A 248 38.21 0.84 0.19
CA ILE A 248 36.84 0.40 -0.02
C ILE A 248 36.78 -1.09 -0.30
N SER A 249 36.01 -1.82 0.49
CA SER A 249 35.74 -3.24 0.28
C SER A 249 34.26 -3.46 0.00
N ILE A 250 33.95 -4.13 -1.11
CA ILE A 250 32.57 -4.50 -1.48
C ILE A 250 32.01 -5.67 -0.64
N LYS A 251 32.88 -6.43 0.06
CA LYS A 251 32.51 -7.64 0.79
C LYS A 251 31.36 -7.44 1.79
N PRO A 252 31.31 -6.38 2.62
CA PRO A 252 30.19 -6.15 3.55
C PRO A 252 28.85 -5.98 2.86
N ILE A 253 28.82 -5.31 1.70
CA ILE A 253 27.58 -5.09 0.93
C ILE A 253 27.15 -6.42 0.30
N MET A 254 28.04 -7.15 -0.34
CA MET A 254 27.72 -8.46 -0.91
C MET A 254 27.23 -9.45 0.16
N ALA A 255 27.82 -9.43 1.34
CA ALA A 255 27.41 -10.29 2.44
C ALA A 255 25.95 -10.06 2.85
N VAL A 256 25.54 -8.80 3.06
CA VAL A 256 24.15 -8.50 3.45
C VAL A 256 23.14 -8.76 2.35
N VAL A 257 23.49 -8.56 1.07
CA VAL A 257 22.64 -8.89 -0.07
C VAL A 257 22.45 -10.41 -0.18
N ASN A 258 23.53 -11.18 -0.09
CA ASN A 258 23.47 -12.65 -0.11
C ASN A 258 22.72 -13.20 1.11
N GLU A 259 22.89 -12.62 2.30
CA GLU A 259 22.16 -12.98 3.50
C GLU A 259 20.65 -12.72 3.33
N PHE A 260 20.27 -11.58 2.75
CA PHE A 260 18.86 -11.24 2.52
C PHE A 260 18.20 -12.21 1.55
N PHE A 261 18.77 -12.43 0.36
CA PHE A 261 18.17 -13.31 -0.64
C PHE A 261 18.29 -14.80 -0.32
N GLY A 262 19.32 -15.21 0.42
CA GLY A 262 19.59 -16.61 0.74
C GLY A 262 18.98 -17.10 2.05
N SER A 263 18.82 -16.25 3.05
CA SER A 263 18.46 -16.66 4.41
C SER A 263 17.26 -15.92 5.02
N SER A 264 16.75 -14.87 4.36
CA SER A 264 15.59 -14.14 4.88
C SER A 264 14.31 -14.97 4.81
N GLN A 265 13.51 -14.95 5.87
CA GLN A 265 12.20 -15.60 5.91
C GLN A 265 11.23 -15.05 4.84
N LEU A 266 11.43 -13.82 4.38
CA LEU A 266 10.59 -13.16 3.38
C LEU A 266 11.05 -13.42 1.95
N SER A 267 12.29 -13.85 1.75
CA SER A 267 12.78 -14.33 0.46
C SER A 267 12.46 -15.82 0.35
N GLN A 268 11.46 -16.15 -0.45
CA GLN A 268 10.91 -17.49 -0.56
C GLN A 268 11.07 -18.03 -1.99
N PHE A 269 11.14 -19.35 -2.08
CA PHE A 269 11.08 -20.06 -3.34
C PHE A 269 9.69 -19.88 -3.95
N MET A 270 9.60 -19.38 -5.19
CA MET A 270 8.32 -19.03 -5.81
C MET A 270 7.50 -20.27 -6.11
N ASP A 271 6.22 -20.25 -5.72
CA ASP A 271 5.24 -21.26 -6.12
C ASP A 271 4.98 -21.13 -7.63
N GLN A 272 5.33 -22.17 -8.38
CA GLN A 272 5.22 -22.23 -9.85
C GLN A 272 4.45 -23.47 -10.32
N THR A 273 3.52 -23.97 -9.54
CA THR A 273 2.69 -25.13 -9.94
C THR A 273 1.85 -24.77 -11.18
N ASN A 274 1.21 -23.61 -11.15
CA ASN A 274 0.41 -23.06 -12.23
C ASN A 274 0.55 -21.53 -12.28
N PRO A 275 0.07 -20.85 -13.31
CA PRO A 275 0.14 -19.38 -13.40
C PRO A 275 -0.55 -18.66 -12.25
N LEU A 276 -1.66 -19.19 -11.74
CA LEU A 276 -2.38 -18.61 -10.62
C LEU A 276 -1.56 -18.66 -9.32
N SER A 277 -0.82 -19.76 -9.08
CA SER A 277 0.04 -19.87 -7.89
C SER A 277 1.18 -18.85 -7.91
N GLU A 278 1.77 -18.56 -9.07
CA GLU A 278 2.76 -17.50 -9.22
C GLU A 278 2.17 -16.12 -8.90
N LEU A 279 1.00 -15.81 -9.48
CA LEU A 279 0.33 -14.52 -9.30
C LEU A 279 -0.05 -14.28 -7.84
N THR A 280 -0.65 -15.26 -7.20
CA THR A 280 -1.08 -15.16 -5.80
C THR A 280 0.10 -15.10 -4.83
N HIS A 281 1.19 -15.82 -5.09
CA HIS A 281 2.41 -15.73 -4.27
C HIS A 281 3.02 -14.32 -4.29
N LYS A 282 3.03 -13.67 -5.46
CA LYS A 282 3.51 -12.28 -5.62
C LYS A 282 2.63 -11.24 -4.93
N ARG A 283 1.33 -11.54 -4.74
CA ARG A 283 0.34 -10.67 -4.08
C ARG A 283 0.09 -11.01 -2.61
N ARG A 284 0.92 -11.86 -2.03
CA ARG A 284 0.78 -12.32 -0.64
C ARG A 284 1.32 -11.28 0.34
N LEU A 285 0.56 -11.04 1.41
CA LEU A 285 0.93 -10.18 2.52
C LEU A 285 1.26 -11.06 3.73
N ASN A 286 2.43 -10.88 4.30
CA ASN A 286 2.92 -11.67 5.43
C ASN A 286 3.13 -10.76 6.65
N ALA A 287 2.46 -11.05 7.76
CA ALA A 287 2.63 -10.35 9.02
C ALA A 287 3.84 -10.84 9.84
N LEU A 288 4.43 -11.98 9.45
CA LEU A 288 5.57 -12.60 10.13
C LEU A 288 6.90 -12.09 9.59
N GLY A 289 7.97 -12.33 10.32
CA GLY A 289 9.35 -12.10 9.88
C GLY A 289 10.00 -10.87 10.48
N PRO A 290 11.15 -10.43 9.95
CA PRO A 290 11.92 -9.32 10.48
C PRO A 290 11.12 -8.01 10.51
N GLY A 291 10.95 -7.45 11.72
CA GLY A 291 10.13 -6.25 11.95
C GLY A 291 8.62 -6.48 11.91
N GLY A 292 8.17 -7.74 11.86
CA GLY A 292 6.79 -8.17 12.00
C GLY A 292 6.52 -8.89 13.32
N LEU A 293 5.47 -9.70 13.32
CA LEU A 293 5.02 -10.48 14.47
C LEU A 293 5.71 -11.85 14.54
N SER A 294 5.76 -12.45 15.72
CA SER A 294 6.03 -13.89 15.88
C SER A 294 4.70 -14.64 16.05
N ARG A 295 4.63 -15.89 15.57
CA ARG A 295 3.41 -16.72 15.66
C ARG A 295 2.86 -16.81 17.08
N GLU A 296 3.75 -16.94 18.04
CA GLU A 296 3.42 -17.12 19.46
C GLU A 296 2.85 -15.85 20.10
N ARG A 297 3.24 -14.69 19.59
CA ARG A 297 2.79 -13.37 20.08
C ARG A 297 1.59 -12.82 19.34
N ALA A 298 1.18 -13.46 18.24
CA ALA A 298 0.04 -13.06 17.46
C ALA A 298 -1.26 -13.54 18.15
N GLY A 299 -1.97 -12.62 18.80
CA GLY A 299 -3.29 -12.84 19.38
C GLY A 299 -4.39 -13.02 18.32
N PHE A 300 -5.65 -13.15 18.77
CA PHE A 300 -6.80 -13.25 17.87
C PHE A 300 -7.04 -11.94 17.12
N GLU A 301 -6.86 -10.79 17.75
CA GLU A 301 -7.13 -9.47 17.19
C GLU A 301 -6.41 -9.21 15.87
N VAL A 302 -5.11 -9.57 15.76
CA VAL A 302 -4.32 -9.42 14.53
C VAL A 302 -4.70 -10.42 13.43
N ARG A 303 -5.42 -11.51 13.78
CA ARG A 303 -5.86 -12.56 12.84
C ARG A 303 -7.28 -12.36 12.35
N ASP A 304 -8.03 -11.52 13.04
CA ASP A 304 -9.42 -11.22 12.72
C ASP A 304 -9.53 -10.34 11.47
N ILE A 305 -10.71 -10.34 10.88
CA ILE A 305 -11.05 -9.48 9.75
C ILE A 305 -11.52 -8.13 10.29
N HIS A 306 -10.72 -7.10 10.04
CA HIS A 306 -11.05 -5.73 10.41
C HIS A 306 -11.86 -5.04 9.30
N TYR A 307 -12.76 -4.10 9.62
CA TYR A 307 -13.55 -3.40 8.61
C TYR A 307 -12.70 -2.67 7.56
N SER A 308 -11.50 -2.18 7.92
CA SER A 308 -10.55 -1.56 6.98
C SER A 308 -9.97 -2.52 5.93
N HIS A 309 -10.17 -3.83 6.09
CA HIS A 309 -9.73 -4.85 5.12
C HIS A 309 -10.55 -4.81 3.82
N TYR A 310 -11.73 -4.21 3.86
CA TYR A 310 -12.61 -4.13 2.70
C TYR A 310 -11.90 -3.56 1.47
N GLY A 311 -11.92 -4.29 0.37
CA GLY A 311 -11.24 -3.92 -0.87
C GLY A 311 -9.71 -3.92 -0.85
N ARG A 312 -9.06 -4.29 0.27
CA ARG A 312 -7.60 -4.30 0.45
C ARG A 312 -7.04 -5.68 0.72
N MET A 313 -7.60 -6.40 1.67
CA MET A 313 -7.22 -7.76 2.03
C MET A 313 -8.40 -8.70 1.84
N CYS A 314 -8.17 -9.83 1.17
CA CYS A 314 -9.22 -10.83 0.99
C CYS A 314 -9.59 -11.47 2.34
N PRO A 315 -10.87 -11.51 2.70
CA PRO A 315 -11.30 -12.13 3.96
C PRO A 315 -11.30 -13.66 3.91
N ILE A 316 -11.18 -14.26 2.73
CA ILE A 316 -11.33 -15.70 2.50
C ILE A 316 -9.98 -16.38 2.28
N GLU A 317 -9.10 -15.83 1.46
CA GLU A 317 -7.83 -16.46 1.10
C GLU A 317 -6.77 -16.30 2.20
N THR A 318 -6.66 -17.30 3.05
CA THR A 318 -5.63 -17.42 4.10
C THR A 318 -5.27 -18.90 4.28
N PRO A 319 -4.06 -19.26 4.73
CA PRO A 319 -3.72 -20.64 5.06
C PRO A 319 -4.57 -21.18 6.22
N GLU A 320 -4.77 -22.50 6.23
CA GLU A 320 -5.31 -23.22 7.38
C GLU A 320 -4.20 -23.51 8.39
N GLY A 321 -4.53 -23.54 9.69
CA GLY A 321 -3.59 -23.88 10.75
C GLY A 321 -2.91 -22.69 11.42
N PRO A 322 -1.65 -22.81 11.89
CA PRO A 322 -1.02 -21.82 12.77
C PRO A 322 -0.85 -20.42 12.16
N ASN A 323 -0.82 -20.33 10.84
CA ASN A 323 -0.63 -19.08 10.10
C ASN A 323 -1.94 -18.40 9.66
N ILE A 324 -3.09 -18.90 10.11
CA ILE A 324 -4.39 -18.32 9.75
C ILE A 324 -4.44 -16.83 10.13
N GLY A 325 -4.92 -15.99 9.24
CA GLY A 325 -5.00 -14.54 9.45
C GLY A 325 -3.68 -13.77 9.43
N LEU A 326 -2.52 -14.45 9.50
CA LEU A 326 -1.19 -13.82 9.47
C LEU A 326 -0.59 -13.75 8.06
N ILE A 327 -1.00 -14.68 7.20
CA ILE A 327 -0.63 -14.69 5.79
C ILE A 327 -1.93 -14.52 5.01
N VAL A 328 -2.08 -13.40 4.33
CA VAL A 328 -3.29 -13.04 3.60
C VAL A 328 -2.94 -12.59 2.18
N SER A 329 -3.91 -12.50 1.31
CA SER A 329 -3.74 -12.05 -0.07
C SER A 329 -4.36 -10.69 -0.29
N MET A 330 -3.74 -9.88 -1.15
CA MET A 330 -4.31 -8.61 -1.58
C MET A 330 -5.59 -8.85 -2.39
N SER A 331 -6.59 -7.99 -2.17
CA SER A 331 -7.81 -7.97 -2.99
C SER A 331 -7.50 -7.63 -4.45
N SER A 332 -8.37 -8.03 -5.37
CA SER A 332 -8.15 -7.97 -6.82
C SER A 332 -7.77 -6.58 -7.33
N HIS A 333 -8.45 -5.52 -6.88
CA HIS A 333 -8.22 -4.13 -7.32
C HIS A 333 -7.30 -3.32 -6.38
N CYS A 334 -6.79 -3.94 -5.31
CA CYS A 334 -5.92 -3.28 -4.35
C CYS A 334 -4.53 -3.00 -4.94
N ARG A 335 -3.99 -1.85 -4.61
CA ARG A 335 -2.59 -1.48 -4.87
C ARG A 335 -1.91 -0.93 -3.62
N VAL A 336 -0.59 -0.91 -3.64
CA VAL A 336 0.25 -0.31 -2.59
C VAL A 336 0.63 1.09 -3.03
N ASN A 337 0.42 2.09 -2.17
CA ASN A 337 0.83 3.46 -2.46
C ASN A 337 2.34 3.68 -2.21
N PRO A 338 2.92 4.84 -2.58
CA PRO A 338 4.33 5.13 -2.35
C PRO A 338 4.77 5.08 -0.88
N TYR A 339 3.84 5.28 0.05
CA TYR A 339 4.09 5.19 1.49
C TYR A 339 3.94 3.78 2.07
N GLY A 340 3.48 2.82 1.27
CA GLY A 340 3.25 1.44 1.68
C GLY A 340 1.84 1.14 2.20
N PHE A 341 0.91 2.10 2.18
CA PHE A 341 -0.49 1.84 2.55
C PHE A 341 -1.27 1.20 1.41
N LEU A 342 -2.20 0.33 1.77
CA LEU A 342 -3.09 -0.30 0.81
C LEU A 342 -4.21 0.66 0.41
N GLU A 343 -4.41 0.81 -0.89
CA GLU A 343 -5.44 1.65 -1.48
C GLU A 343 -6.38 0.81 -2.34
N THR A 344 -7.65 1.18 -2.34
CA THR A 344 -8.66 0.58 -3.20
C THR A 344 -9.37 1.65 -4.01
N PRO A 345 -9.77 1.37 -5.26
CA PRO A 345 -10.39 2.34 -6.13
C PRO A 345 -11.90 2.46 -5.87
N TYR A 346 -12.40 3.69 -5.95
CA TYR A 346 -13.81 4.04 -5.84
C TYR A 346 -14.23 5.00 -6.95
N ARG A 347 -15.47 4.87 -7.43
CA ARG A 347 -16.06 5.81 -8.38
C ARG A 347 -16.58 7.03 -7.63
N LYS A 348 -16.30 8.22 -8.15
CA LYS A 348 -16.84 9.48 -7.58
C LYS A 348 -18.32 9.62 -7.85
N VAL A 349 -19.06 10.06 -6.85
CA VAL A 349 -20.47 10.40 -6.96
C VAL A 349 -20.63 11.91 -6.72
N ASN A 350 -21.31 12.60 -7.61
CA ASN A 350 -21.61 14.02 -7.49
C ASN A 350 -23.12 14.22 -7.55
N ASN A 351 -23.74 14.65 -6.47
CA ASN A 351 -25.18 14.92 -6.37
C ASN A 351 -26.04 13.76 -6.92
N GLY A 352 -25.75 12.53 -6.47
CA GLY A 352 -26.48 11.31 -6.88
C GLY A 352 -26.15 10.78 -8.28
N LYS A 353 -25.21 11.39 -9.00
CA LYS A 353 -24.73 10.90 -10.31
C LYS A 353 -23.35 10.26 -10.16
N VAL A 354 -23.23 9.00 -10.57
CA VAL A 354 -22.00 8.23 -10.54
C VAL A 354 -21.14 8.57 -11.76
N GLY A 355 -19.92 9.05 -11.54
CA GLY A 355 -18.93 9.34 -12.57
C GLY A 355 -18.23 8.08 -13.09
N ASN A 356 -17.52 8.21 -14.22
CA ASN A 356 -16.61 7.17 -14.73
C ASN A 356 -15.21 7.29 -14.14
N ASP A 357 -14.89 8.42 -13.54
CA ASP A 357 -13.61 8.63 -12.88
C ASP A 357 -13.54 7.86 -11.58
N PHE A 358 -12.39 7.25 -11.31
CA PHE A 358 -12.13 6.55 -10.06
C PHE A 358 -10.92 7.13 -9.33
N VAL A 359 -10.97 7.06 -8.02
CA VAL A 359 -9.93 7.54 -7.12
C VAL A 359 -9.54 6.41 -6.18
N TYR A 360 -8.24 6.26 -5.95
CA TYR A 360 -7.73 5.33 -4.96
C TYR A 360 -7.73 6.01 -3.58
N LEU A 361 -8.35 5.35 -2.61
CA LEU A 361 -8.44 5.84 -1.24
C LEU A 361 -7.73 4.88 -0.27
N THR A 362 -6.98 5.45 0.66
CA THR A 362 -6.46 4.74 1.84
C THR A 362 -7.56 4.56 2.88
N ALA A 363 -7.40 3.61 3.82
CA ALA A 363 -8.44 3.28 4.79
C ALA A 363 -8.80 4.46 5.71
N ASP A 364 -7.83 5.27 6.11
CA ASP A 364 -8.02 6.45 6.97
C ASP A 364 -8.78 7.60 6.29
N ILE A 365 -8.70 7.68 4.97
CA ILE A 365 -9.46 8.66 4.17
C ILE A 365 -10.86 8.12 3.89
N GLU A 366 -10.96 6.84 3.53
CA GLU A 366 -12.21 6.16 3.18
C GLU A 366 -13.26 6.25 4.29
N GLU A 367 -12.87 6.03 5.55
CA GLU A 367 -13.80 6.01 6.69
C GLU A 367 -14.57 7.31 6.94
N ARG A 368 -14.18 8.39 6.25
CA ARG A 368 -14.85 9.70 6.38
C ARG A 368 -16.07 9.84 5.48
N TYR A 369 -16.18 9.00 4.45
CA TYR A 369 -17.15 9.12 3.36
C TYR A 369 -18.22 8.05 3.43
N ASN A 370 -19.40 8.39 2.88
CA ASN A 370 -20.49 7.43 2.66
C ASN A 370 -20.27 6.75 1.29
N ILE A 371 -20.08 5.44 1.29
CA ILE A 371 -19.73 4.67 0.10
C ILE A 371 -20.86 3.72 -0.23
N ALA A 372 -21.44 3.87 -1.44
CA ALA A 372 -22.48 2.97 -1.94
C ALA A 372 -21.88 1.66 -2.44
N GLN A 373 -22.65 0.58 -2.34
CA GLN A 373 -22.28 -0.73 -2.84
C GLN A 373 -22.30 -0.76 -4.38
N ALA A 374 -21.45 -1.61 -4.99
CA ALA A 374 -21.36 -1.77 -6.44
C ALA A 374 -22.64 -2.27 -7.11
N ASN A 375 -23.50 -2.99 -6.37
CA ASN A 375 -24.77 -3.55 -6.86
C ASN A 375 -25.95 -2.58 -6.76
N ALA A 376 -25.75 -1.34 -6.28
CA ALA A 376 -26.81 -0.35 -6.21
C ALA A 376 -27.36 -0.06 -7.61
N PRO A 377 -28.70 -0.13 -7.83
CA PRO A 377 -29.28 0.03 -9.16
C PRO A 377 -29.10 1.47 -9.67
N LEU A 378 -28.57 1.59 -10.88
CA LEU A 378 -28.36 2.84 -11.58
C LEU A 378 -29.27 2.95 -12.80
N THR A 379 -29.67 4.18 -13.14
CA THR A 379 -30.36 4.49 -14.40
C THR A 379 -29.35 4.49 -15.57
N GLU A 380 -29.82 4.54 -16.81
CA GLU A 380 -28.98 4.70 -18.01
C GLU A 380 -28.11 5.98 -17.95
N GLN A 381 -28.54 6.99 -17.20
CA GLN A 381 -27.81 8.25 -16.99
C GLN A 381 -26.82 8.19 -15.82
N SER A 382 -26.59 6.98 -15.25
CA SER A 382 -25.71 6.74 -14.10
C SER A 382 -26.16 7.47 -12.82
N THR A 383 -27.46 7.65 -12.61
CA THR A 383 -28.04 8.17 -11.36
C THR A 383 -28.67 7.02 -10.57
N PHE A 384 -28.71 7.13 -9.25
CA PHE A 384 -29.33 6.13 -8.40
C PHE A 384 -30.84 6.08 -8.61
N VAL A 385 -31.39 4.86 -8.69
CA VAL A 385 -32.84 4.62 -8.84
C VAL A 385 -33.57 4.75 -7.51
N ASN A 386 -32.96 4.27 -6.44
CA ASN A 386 -33.57 4.24 -5.11
C ASN A 386 -33.44 5.59 -4.41
N LYS A 387 -34.48 5.98 -3.65
CA LYS A 387 -34.48 7.19 -2.81
C LYS A 387 -33.56 7.05 -1.59
N MET A 388 -33.36 5.83 -1.10
CA MET A 388 -32.48 5.51 0.01
C MET A 388 -31.51 4.41 -0.47
N ILE A 389 -30.22 4.63 -0.24
CA ILE A 389 -29.13 3.78 -0.70
C ILE A 389 -28.43 3.23 0.53
N SER A 390 -28.23 1.91 0.57
CA SER A 390 -27.38 1.31 1.59
C SER A 390 -25.93 1.69 1.33
N CYS A 391 -25.34 2.40 2.29
CA CYS A 391 -23.96 2.84 2.24
C CYS A 391 -23.16 2.16 3.34
N ARG A 392 -21.85 2.19 3.19
CA ARG A 392 -20.88 1.76 4.20
C ARG A 392 -20.14 3.00 4.72
N LYS A 393 -20.03 3.11 6.04
CA LYS A 393 -19.22 4.14 6.70
C LYS A 393 -18.61 3.56 7.97
N ARG A 394 -17.30 3.34 7.98
CA ARG A 394 -16.61 2.58 9.04
C ARG A 394 -17.25 1.21 9.25
N GLU A 395 -17.71 0.91 10.47
CA GLU A 395 -18.40 -0.33 10.84
C GLU A 395 -19.90 -0.28 10.59
N ASP A 396 -20.46 0.89 10.32
CA ASP A 396 -21.89 1.10 10.16
C ASP A 396 -22.36 1.00 8.71
N TYR A 397 -23.61 0.63 8.53
CA TYR A 397 -24.28 0.54 7.23
C TYR A 397 -25.50 1.48 7.17
N PRO A 398 -25.27 2.81 7.13
CA PRO A 398 -26.36 3.77 7.08
C PRO A 398 -27.09 3.74 5.74
N PHE A 399 -28.39 4.07 5.78
CA PHE A 399 -29.15 4.40 4.58
C PHE A 399 -29.03 5.91 4.34
N CYS A 400 -28.46 6.28 3.20
CA CYS A 400 -28.20 7.67 2.82
C CYS A 400 -29.08 8.08 1.63
N SER A 401 -29.36 9.37 1.54
CA SER A 401 -29.94 9.93 0.32
C SER A 401 -28.91 9.95 -0.82
N PRO A 402 -29.32 9.94 -2.11
CA PRO A 402 -28.40 10.00 -3.22
C PRO A 402 -27.40 11.18 -3.19
N GLU A 403 -27.81 12.28 -2.57
CA GLU A 403 -27.01 13.51 -2.45
C GLU A 403 -25.90 13.38 -1.40
N GLU A 404 -26.09 12.53 -0.39
CA GLU A 404 -25.15 12.27 0.69
C GLU A 404 -24.09 11.21 0.35
N VAL A 405 -24.28 10.51 -0.78
CA VAL A 405 -23.33 9.49 -1.28
C VAL A 405 -22.20 10.17 -2.01
N GLU A 406 -20.97 9.94 -1.55
CA GLU A 406 -19.77 10.59 -2.10
C GLU A 406 -18.98 9.67 -3.02
N TYR A 407 -19.01 8.37 -2.74
CA TYR A 407 -18.30 7.36 -3.52
C TYR A 407 -19.16 6.09 -3.70
N MET A 408 -18.78 5.29 -4.69
CA MET A 408 -19.38 3.99 -4.99
C MET A 408 -18.28 2.97 -5.28
N ASP A 409 -18.46 1.73 -4.82
CA ASP A 409 -17.58 0.61 -5.16
C ASP A 409 -17.54 0.38 -6.67
N ILE A 410 -16.39 -0.07 -7.20
CA ILE A 410 -16.23 -0.31 -8.64
C ILE A 410 -16.93 -1.60 -9.06
N ALA A 411 -16.69 -2.69 -8.33
CA ALA A 411 -17.24 -4.00 -8.63
C ALA A 411 -17.36 -4.85 -7.35
N PRO A 412 -18.27 -5.84 -7.31
CA PRO A 412 -18.38 -6.76 -6.19
C PRO A 412 -17.08 -7.58 -5.95
N LEU A 413 -16.34 -7.90 -7.00
CA LEU A 413 -15.07 -8.63 -6.94
C LEU A 413 -13.94 -7.84 -6.26
N GLN A 414 -14.13 -6.55 -6.00
CA GLN A 414 -13.17 -5.69 -5.30
C GLN A 414 -12.79 -6.22 -3.92
N VAL A 415 -13.70 -6.93 -3.25
CA VAL A 415 -13.54 -7.41 -1.88
C VAL A 415 -12.60 -8.60 -1.78
N VAL A 416 -12.59 -9.46 -2.80
CA VAL A 416 -11.92 -10.76 -2.79
C VAL A 416 -10.60 -10.75 -3.58
N SER A 417 -9.73 -11.73 -3.28
CA SER A 417 -8.47 -11.94 -4.01
C SER A 417 -8.70 -12.53 -5.40
N VAL A 418 -7.65 -12.60 -6.21
CA VAL A 418 -7.72 -13.17 -7.55
C VAL A 418 -8.13 -14.64 -7.52
N SER A 419 -7.57 -15.48 -6.64
CA SER A 419 -7.96 -16.89 -6.53
C SER A 419 -9.42 -17.05 -6.14
N THR A 420 -9.87 -16.28 -5.16
CA THR A 420 -11.25 -16.34 -4.67
C THR A 420 -12.24 -15.83 -5.74
N SER A 421 -11.84 -14.83 -6.51
CA SER A 421 -12.67 -14.26 -7.59
C SER A 421 -12.91 -15.22 -8.77
N LEU A 422 -12.13 -16.29 -8.87
CA LEU A 422 -12.29 -17.33 -9.87
C LEU A 422 -13.31 -18.42 -9.48
N ILE A 423 -13.83 -18.40 -8.26
CA ILE A 423 -14.84 -19.36 -7.79
C ILE A 423 -16.21 -18.93 -8.31
N PRO A 424 -16.84 -19.70 -9.21
CA PRO A 424 -18.18 -19.38 -9.69
C PRO A 424 -19.20 -19.59 -8.56
N PHE A 425 -20.22 -18.72 -8.50
CA PHE A 425 -21.28 -18.76 -7.47
C PHE A 425 -20.75 -18.69 -6.03
N LEU A 426 -19.68 -17.93 -5.82
CA LEU A 426 -19.03 -17.77 -4.51
C LEU A 426 -20.01 -17.38 -3.38
N GLU A 427 -21.02 -16.56 -3.72
CA GLU A 427 -22.05 -16.08 -2.79
C GLU A 427 -22.92 -17.19 -2.19
N HIS A 428 -22.94 -18.36 -2.79
CA HIS A 428 -23.68 -19.55 -2.30
C HIS A 428 -22.83 -20.50 -1.45
N ASP A 429 -21.53 -20.28 -1.39
CA ASP A 429 -20.62 -21.13 -0.65
C ASP A 429 -20.39 -20.61 0.77
N ASP A 430 -20.22 -21.53 1.72
CA ASP A 430 -19.72 -21.19 3.05
C ASP A 430 -18.27 -20.67 2.99
N ALA A 431 -17.95 -19.69 3.81
CA ALA A 431 -16.62 -19.07 3.82
C ALA A 431 -15.48 -20.08 4.04
N ASN A 432 -15.68 -21.11 4.90
CA ASN A 432 -14.69 -22.14 5.14
C ASN A 432 -14.42 -22.99 3.89
N ARG A 433 -15.46 -23.32 3.10
CA ARG A 433 -15.31 -24.08 1.87
C ARG A 433 -14.72 -23.23 0.73
N ALA A 434 -15.08 -21.96 0.66
CA ALA A 434 -14.47 -21.02 -0.26
C ALA A 434 -12.96 -20.84 0.01
N LEU A 435 -12.54 -20.79 1.29
CA LEU A 435 -11.14 -20.76 1.69
C LEU A 435 -10.38 -22.00 1.18
N MET A 436 -10.94 -23.19 1.43
CA MET A 436 -10.34 -24.44 0.95
C MET A 436 -10.25 -24.46 -0.57
N GLY A 437 -11.32 -24.11 -1.29
CA GLY A 437 -11.37 -24.05 -2.75
C GLY A 437 -10.36 -23.07 -3.34
N SER A 438 -10.26 -21.87 -2.78
CA SER A 438 -9.29 -20.86 -3.18
C SER A 438 -7.85 -21.37 -3.03
N ASN A 439 -7.54 -22.03 -1.91
CA ASN A 439 -6.23 -22.63 -1.67
C ASN A 439 -5.95 -23.82 -2.61
N MET A 440 -6.95 -24.64 -2.93
CA MET A 440 -6.81 -25.80 -3.83
C MET A 440 -6.57 -25.39 -5.29
N GLN A 441 -7.16 -24.31 -5.80
CA GLN A 441 -6.90 -23.79 -7.14
C GLN A 441 -5.40 -23.54 -7.39
N ARG A 442 -4.66 -23.11 -6.39
CA ARG A 442 -3.22 -22.89 -6.48
C ARG A 442 -2.37 -24.16 -6.59
N GLN A 443 -2.95 -25.31 -6.27
CA GLN A 443 -2.29 -26.62 -6.30
C GLN A 443 -2.57 -27.40 -7.59
N ALA A 444 -3.42 -26.88 -8.47
CA ALA A 444 -3.78 -27.55 -9.71
C ALA A 444 -2.57 -27.67 -10.64
N VAL A 445 -2.29 -28.90 -11.09
CA VAL A 445 -1.19 -29.18 -12.03
C VAL A 445 -1.70 -28.94 -13.45
N PRO A 446 -0.95 -28.20 -14.31
CA PRO A 446 -1.28 -28.03 -15.72
C PRO A 446 -1.41 -29.37 -16.43
N LEU A 447 -2.47 -29.52 -17.23
CA LEU A 447 -2.74 -30.74 -17.98
C LEU A 447 -2.00 -30.77 -19.31
N LEU A 448 -2.02 -31.90 -20.01
CA LEU A 448 -1.48 -32.01 -21.37
C LEU A 448 -2.35 -31.23 -22.36
N VAL A 449 -3.67 -31.24 -22.15
CA VAL A 449 -4.65 -30.46 -22.89
C VAL A 449 -5.55 -29.79 -21.87
N ASP A 450 -5.32 -28.53 -21.65
CA ASP A 450 -6.13 -27.70 -20.76
C ASP A 450 -7.46 -27.34 -21.45
N GLU A 451 -8.51 -27.13 -20.68
CA GLU A 451 -9.83 -26.70 -21.18
C GLU A 451 -10.30 -25.48 -20.38
N ALA A 452 -10.69 -24.44 -21.10
CA ALA A 452 -11.32 -23.28 -20.48
C ALA A 452 -12.65 -23.68 -19.82
N PRO A 453 -12.97 -23.16 -18.62
CA PRO A 453 -14.22 -23.48 -17.95
C PRO A 453 -15.43 -22.94 -18.74
N TYR A 454 -16.49 -23.78 -18.89
CA TYR A 454 -17.74 -23.32 -19.50
C TYR A 454 -18.48 -22.31 -18.62
N VAL A 455 -18.36 -22.45 -17.30
CA VAL A 455 -18.90 -21.52 -16.31
C VAL A 455 -17.74 -20.82 -15.64
N GLY A 456 -17.61 -19.53 -15.90
CA GLY A 456 -16.53 -18.69 -15.37
C GLY A 456 -17.05 -17.41 -14.74
N THR A 457 -16.15 -16.65 -14.16
CA THR A 457 -16.45 -15.36 -13.47
C THR A 457 -16.05 -14.13 -14.28
N GLY A 458 -15.38 -14.31 -15.42
CA GLY A 458 -14.80 -13.24 -16.23
C GLY A 458 -13.42 -12.75 -15.74
N MET A 459 -12.89 -13.31 -14.65
CA MET A 459 -11.53 -13.02 -14.17
C MET A 459 -10.45 -13.90 -14.81
N GLU A 460 -10.84 -14.94 -15.51
CA GLU A 460 -9.93 -15.93 -16.12
C GLU A 460 -8.98 -15.28 -17.13
N ASP A 461 -9.51 -14.42 -18.00
CA ASP A 461 -8.72 -13.70 -19.01
C ASP A 461 -7.72 -12.75 -18.34
N LYS A 462 -8.18 -12.01 -17.33
CA LYS A 462 -7.34 -11.07 -16.59
C LYS A 462 -6.26 -11.77 -15.78
N ALA A 463 -6.58 -12.90 -15.15
CA ALA A 463 -5.61 -13.69 -14.38
C ALA A 463 -4.55 -14.31 -15.30
N ALA A 464 -4.91 -14.82 -16.48
CA ALA A 464 -3.97 -15.33 -17.46
C ALA A 464 -3.04 -14.22 -18.00
N TYR A 465 -3.58 -13.04 -18.26
CA TYR A 465 -2.79 -11.88 -18.71
C TYR A 465 -1.80 -11.42 -17.62
N ASP A 466 -2.26 -11.20 -16.41
CA ASP A 466 -1.45 -10.65 -15.30
C ASP A 466 -0.39 -11.65 -14.80
N SER A 467 -0.64 -12.95 -14.88
CA SER A 467 0.35 -14.00 -14.59
C SER A 467 1.49 -14.06 -15.60
N ARG A 468 1.30 -13.43 -16.78
CA ARG A 468 2.24 -13.50 -17.92
C ARG A 468 2.50 -14.92 -18.43
N ALA A 469 1.55 -15.82 -18.22
CA ALA A 469 1.57 -17.15 -18.82
C ALA A 469 1.37 -17.06 -20.33
N CYS A 470 0.40 -16.24 -20.75
CA CYS A 470 0.13 -15.94 -22.14
C CYS A 470 1.00 -14.80 -22.66
N ILE A 471 1.33 -14.84 -23.94
CA ILE A 471 1.94 -13.72 -24.66
C ILE A 471 0.85 -12.96 -25.37
N VAL A 472 0.77 -11.66 -25.10
CA VAL A 472 -0.28 -10.79 -25.64
C VAL A 472 0.37 -9.64 -26.41
N ALA A 473 -0.23 -9.26 -27.53
CA ALA A 473 0.21 -8.13 -28.34
C ALA A 473 0.07 -6.82 -27.57
N LYS A 474 1.15 -6.06 -27.47
CA LYS A 474 1.18 -4.77 -26.76
C LYS A 474 0.72 -3.60 -27.62
N GLN A 475 0.80 -3.75 -28.93
CA GLN A 475 0.49 -2.74 -29.94
C GLN A 475 -0.19 -3.41 -31.14
N ASP A 476 -0.87 -2.59 -31.93
CA ASP A 476 -1.42 -3.04 -33.21
C ASP A 476 -0.27 -3.32 -34.20
N GLY A 477 -0.39 -4.36 -35.01
CA GLY A 477 0.66 -4.71 -35.94
C GLY A 477 0.33 -5.93 -36.79
N VAL A 478 1.34 -6.43 -37.48
CA VAL A 478 1.25 -7.61 -38.34
C VAL A 478 2.26 -8.66 -37.89
N VAL A 479 1.85 -9.91 -37.75
CA VAL A 479 2.78 -11.03 -37.50
C VAL A 479 3.53 -11.36 -38.81
N THR A 480 4.80 -11.05 -38.82
CA THR A 480 5.64 -11.24 -40.03
C THR A 480 6.41 -12.56 -40.02
N LYS A 481 6.75 -13.06 -38.82
CA LYS A 481 7.49 -14.32 -38.68
C LYS A 481 6.95 -15.11 -37.49
N LEU A 482 6.75 -16.39 -37.69
CA LEU A 482 6.32 -17.33 -36.68
C LEU A 482 7.19 -18.59 -36.74
N ASP A 483 7.87 -18.87 -35.63
CA ASP A 483 8.62 -20.10 -35.42
C ASP A 483 8.11 -20.81 -34.15
N ALA A 484 8.48 -22.09 -33.98
CA ALA A 484 8.13 -22.81 -32.74
C ALA A 484 8.68 -22.15 -31.45
N THR A 485 9.70 -21.28 -31.57
CA THR A 485 10.42 -20.64 -30.48
C THR A 485 10.24 -19.12 -30.41
N SER A 486 9.70 -18.49 -31.45
CA SER A 486 9.56 -17.04 -31.51
C SER A 486 8.40 -16.59 -32.39
N ILE A 487 7.83 -15.44 -32.02
CA ILE A 487 6.80 -14.71 -32.77
C ILE A 487 7.34 -13.31 -33.02
N THR A 488 7.41 -12.87 -34.28
CA THR A 488 7.84 -11.51 -34.63
C THR A 488 6.68 -10.72 -35.18
N ILE A 489 6.44 -9.56 -34.59
CA ILE A 489 5.39 -8.61 -34.99
C ILE A 489 6.04 -7.35 -35.50
N GLN A 490 5.56 -6.86 -36.65
CA GLN A 490 5.84 -5.51 -37.12
C GLN A 490 4.75 -4.59 -36.60
N PRO A 491 5.04 -3.69 -35.64
CA PRO A 491 4.05 -2.74 -35.15
C PRO A 491 3.65 -1.73 -36.21
N SER A 492 2.38 -1.26 -36.16
CA SER A 492 1.89 -0.22 -37.07
C SER A 492 2.57 1.13 -36.84
N ASP A 493 2.98 1.41 -35.60
CA ASP A 493 3.52 2.70 -35.17
C ASP A 493 5.06 2.76 -35.16
N SER A 494 5.74 1.63 -35.41
CA SER A 494 7.21 1.52 -35.34
C SER A 494 7.78 0.77 -36.56
N LYS A 495 8.97 1.21 -37.00
CA LYS A 495 9.73 0.49 -38.06
C LYS A 495 10.52 -0.70 -37.52
N GLU A 496 10.71 -0.81 -36.21
CA GLU A 496 11.45 -1.90 -35.58
C GLU A 496 10.54 -3.07 -35.25
N PRO A 497 10.84 -4.30 -35.72
CA PRO A 497 10.05 -5.48 -35.37
C PRO A 497 10.24 -5.87 -33.91
N ILE A 498 9.18 -6.30 -33.25
CA ILE A 498 9.20 -6.82 -31.89
C ILE A 498 9.17 -8.34 -31.96
N THR A 499 10.19 -8.99 -31.40
CA THR A 499 10.28 -10.46 -31.34
C THR A 499 9.99 -10.95 -29.91
N PHE A 500 8.99 -11.82 -29.79
CA PHE A 500 8.65 -12.52 -28.54
C PHE A 500 9.25 -13.92 -28.57
N ASN A 501 10.15 -14.22 -27.65
CA ASN A 501 10.72 -15.56 -27.48
C ASN A 501 9.81 -16.41 -26.59
N LEU A 502 9.42 -17.58 -27.08
CA LEU A 502 8.56 -18.54 -26.39
C LEU A 502 9.38 -19.40 -25.41
N LYS A 503 8.84 -19.63 -24.24
CA LYS A 503 9.40 -20.59 -23.28
C LYS A 503 8.99 -22.00 -23.70
N LYS A 504 9.95 -22.84 -24.03
CA LYS A 504 9.70 -24.21 -24.48
C LYS A 504 10.20 -25.21 -23.44
N PHE A 505 9.33 -26.12 -23.00
CA PHE A 505 9.63 -27.28 -22.14
C PHE A 505 10.54 -26.98 -20.95
N LYS A 506 10.34 -25.83 -20.31
CA LYS A 506 11.11 -25.41 -19.17
C LYS A 506 10.52 -26.01 -17.88
N ARG A 507 11.36 -26.61 -17.03
CA ARG A 507 10.93 -27.13 -15.74
C ARG A 507 10.65 -25.97 -14.78
N SER A 508 9.49 -26.00 -14.09
CA SER A 508 9.17 -25.07 -13.00
C SER A 508 9.81 -25.51 -11.68
N ASN A 509 9.73 -24.67 -10.65
CA ASN A 509 10.22 -24.98 -9.31
C ASN A 509 9.54 -26.21 -8.69
N GLN A 510 8.26 -26.40 -8.95
CA GLN A 510 7.47 -27.56 -8.47
C GLN A 510 7.49 -28.75 -9.43
N GLY A 511 8.34 -28.73 -10.45
CA GLY A 511 8.51 -29.85 -11.36
C GLY A 511 7.46 -29.96 -12.47
N THR A 512 6.63 -28.92 -12.67
CA THR A 512 5.69 -28.83 -13.79
C THR A 512 6.38 -28.31 -15.03
N THR A 513 5.79 -28.52 -16.22
CA THR A 513 6.35 -28.07 -17.49
C THR A 513 5.80 -26.72 -17.90
N VAL A 514 6.68 -25.75 -18.13
CA VAL A 514 6.34 -24.46 -18.74
C VAL A 514 6.60 -24.55 -20.23
N ASN A 515 5.54 -24.61 -21.01
CA ASN A 515 5.59 -24.63 -22.47
C ASN A 515 4.62 -23.60 -23.04
N GLN A 516 5.09 -22.73 -23.90
CA GLN A 516 4.24 -21.75 -24.57
C GLN A 516 4.01 -22.19 -26.02
N THR A 517 2.74 -22.23 -26.41
CA THR A 517 2.30 -22.68 -27.73
C THR A 517 1.68 -21.50 -28.49
N PRO A 518 2.16 -21.18 -29.71
CA PRO A 518 1.56 -20.10 -30.48
C PRO A 518 0.13 -20.44 -30.87
N LEU A 519 -0.78 -19.47 -30.73
CA LEU A 519 -2.17 -19.56 -31.21
C LEU A 519 -2.31 -19.06 -32.65
N VAL A 520 -1.40 -18.19 -33.08
CA VAL A 520 -1.32 -17.70 -34.44
C VAL A 520 -0.70 -18.78 -35.30
N SER A 521 -1.31 -19.12 -36.42
CA SER A 521 -0.73 -20.02 -37.39
C SER A 521 -0.61 -19.35 -38.75
N LEU A 522 0.57 -19.45 -39.37
CA LEU A 522 0.86 -18.92 -40.68
C LEU A 522 1.24 -20.06 -41.61
N LEU A 523 0.80 -19.96 -42.86
CA LEU A 523 1.23 -20.84 -43.93
C LEU A 523 2.23 -20.08 -44.81
N HIS A 524 3.42 -20.64 -44.93
CA HIS A 524 4.49 -20.09 -45.77
C HIS A 524 4.56 -20.85 -47.11
N ALA A 525 4.95 -20.15 -48.16
CA ALA A 525 5.24 -20.76 -49.44
C ALA A 525 6.45 -21.71 -49.29
N PRO A 526 6.33 -23.00 -49.69
CA PRO A 526 7.41 -23.95 -49.54
C PRO A 526 8.60 -23.64 -50.47
N GLU A 527 8.32 -23.10 -51.64
CA GLU A 527 9.30 -22.74 -52.69
C GLU A 527 8.80 -21.51 -53.47
N ASP A 528 9.63 -21.04 -54.39
CA ASP A 528 9.19 -20.00 -55.34
C ASP A 528 8.17 -20.61 -56.31
N GLY A 529 7.05 -19.93 -56.51
CA GLY A 529 5.98 -20.49 -57.34
C GLY A 529 4.71 -19.67 -57.38
N LYS A 530 3.60 -20.31 -57.79
CA LYS A 530 2.25 -19.69 -57.88
C LYS A 530 1.23 -20.42 -57.04
N ILE A 531 0.34 -19.67 -56.43
CA ILE A 531 -0.79 -20.22 -55.68
C ILE A 531 -1.85 -20.72 -56.65
N GLY A 532 -2.19 -22.00 -56.52
CA GLY A 532 -3.24 -22.67 -57.28
C GLY A 532 -4.61 -22.54 -56.61
N LYS A 533 -5.48 -23.52 -56.78
CA LYS A 533 -6.83 -23.55 -56.18
C LYS A 533 -6.73 -23.88 -54.69
N SER A 534 -7.50 -23.18 -53.90
CA SER A 534 -7.69 -23.46 -52.47
C SER A 534 -9.05 -24.07 -52.19
N THR A 535 -9.04 -25.11 -51.37
CA THR A 535 -10.24 -25.74 -50.81
C THR A 535 -10.16 -25.66 -49.30
N LYS A 536 -11.22 -26.07 -48.57
CA LYS A 536 -11.18 -26.13 -47.10
C LYS A 536 -10.16 -27.12 -46.52
N GLU A 537 -9.71 -28.08 -47.35
CA GLU A 537 -8.82 -29.16 -46.89
C GLU A 537 -7.39 -29.02 -47.37
N LYS A 538 -7.14 -28.35 -48.49
CA LYS A 538 -5.81 -28.19 -49.09
C LYS A 538 -5.70 -26.95 -49.95
N VAL A 539 -4.46 -26.48 -50.11
CA VAL A 539 -4.05 -25.45 -51.07
C VAL A 539 -3.13 -26.10 -52.11
N GLU A 540 -3.45 -25.93 -53.38
CA GLU A 540 -2.58 -26.30 -54.48
C GLU A 540 -1.54 -25.22 -54.71
N PHE A 541 -0.27 -25.60 -54.75
CA PHE A 541 0.86 -24.72 -54.97
C PHE A 541 1.68 -25.22 -56.17
N THR A 542 1.89 -24.39 -57.19
CA THR A 542 2.68 -24.74 -58.35
C THR A 542 4.07 -24.12 -58.22
N THR A 543 5.08 -24.93 -58.14
CA THR A 543 6.49 -24.47 -58.03
C THR A 543 6.94 -23.79 -59.33
N ALA A 544 8.04 -23.05 -59.28
CA ALA A 544 8.63 -22.43 -60.47
C ALA A 544 9.02 -23.46 -61.54
N ASP A 545 9.32 -24.70 -61.16
CA ASP A 545 9.65 -25.83 -62.05
C ASP A 545 8.41 -26.51 -62.65
N GLY A 546 7.20 -26.06 -62.31
CA GLY A 546 5.90 -26.57 -62.82
C GLY A 546 5.34 -27.78 -62.09
N GLU A 547 5.93 -28.21 -60.98
CA GLU A 547 5.37 -29.24 -60.12
C GLU A 547 4.25 -28.68 -59.24
N THR A 548 3.18 -29.45 -59.08
CA THR A 548 2.07 -29.05 -58.20
C THR A 548 2.17 -29.76 -56.86
N ILE A 549 2.36 -29.00 -55.79
CA ILE A 549 2.42 -29.48 -54.42
C ILE A 549 1.07 -29.22 -53.77
N GLU A 550 0.49 -30.21 -53.12
CA GLU A 550 -0.70 -30.07 -52.31
C GLU A 550 -0.31 -29.82 -50.83
N ILE A 551 -0.68 -28.66 -50.30
CA ILE A 551 -0.42 -28.29 -48.91
C ILE A 551 -1.69 -28.60 -48.09
N PRO A 552 -1.64 -29.59 -47.19
CA PRO A 552 -2.80 -29.96 -46.39
C PRO A 552 -3.12 -28.88 -45.33
N LEU A 553 -4.38 -28.49 -45.18
CA LEU A 553 -4.85 -27.52 -44.20
C LEU A 553 -5.39 -28.16 -42.91
N LYS A 554 -5.35 -29.50 -42.80
CA LYS A 554 -5.83 -30.25 -41.63
C LYS A 554 -5.13 -29.88 -40.31
N GLN A 555 -3.95 -29.25 -40.40
CA GLN A 555 -3.20 -28.76 -39.24
C GLN A 555 -3.75 -27.44 -38.67
N PHE A 556 -4.73 -26.81 -39.34
CA PHE A 556 -5.35 -25.59 -38.91
C PHE A 556 -6.77 -25.92 -38.44
N ASP A 557 -7.01 -25.90 -37.10
CA ASP A 557 -8.26 -26.32 -36.47
C ASP A 557 -9.43 -25.35 -36.68
N ALA A 558 -9.16 -24.16 -37.23
CA ALA A 558 -10.18 -23.12 -37.39
C ALA A 558 -10.21 -22.58 -38.82
N GLU A 559 -11.04 -21.59 -39.06
CA GLU A 559 -11.19 -20.94 -40.37
C GLU A 559 -9.82 -20.46 -40.89
N PHE A 560 -9.32 -21.17 -41.90
CA PHE A 560 -8.12 -20.80 -42.64
C PHE A 560 -8.47 -19.84 -43.78
N GLU A 561 -7.66 -18.82 -43.98
CA GLU A 561 -7.82 -17.85 -45.06
C GLU A 561 -6.52 -17.68 -45.82
N LEU A 562 -6.60 -17.72 -47.14
CA LEU A 562 -5.49 -17.36 -48.02
C LEU A 562 -5.37 -15.85 -48.14
N PHE A 563 -4.18 -15.30 -47.87
CA PHE A 563 -3.91 -13.87 -48.00
C PHE A 563 -3.64 -13.45 -49.44
N ALA A 564 -3.02 -14.35 -50.20
CA ALA A 564 -2.72 -14.13 -51.60
C ALA A 564 -3.79 -14.74 -52.53
N LYS A 565 -4.10 -14.07 -53.62
CA LYS A 565 -5.09 -14.56 -54.59
C LYS A 565 -4.53 -15.72 -55.40
N THR A 566 -5.41 -16.62 -55.88
CA THR A 566 -5.05 -17.67 -56.84
C THR A 566 -4.38 -17.07 -58.08
N GLY A 567 -3.20 -17.61 -58.44
CA GLY A 567 -2.40 -17.12 -59.55
C GLY A 567 -1.34 -16.08 -59.17
N THR A 568 -1.24 -15.65 -57.90
CA THR A 568 -0.18 -14.75 -57.41
C THR A 568 1.14 -15.51 -57.35
N GLU A 569 2.21 -14.90 -57.87
CA GLU A 569 3.58 -15.38 -57.71
C GLU A 569 4.07 -15.02 -56.31
N VAL A 570 4.66 -15.98 -55.62
CA VAL A 570 5.17 -15.84 -54.25
C VAL A 570 6.56 -16.43 -54.15
N SER A 571 7.39 -15.86 -53.31
CA SER A 571 8.74 -16.32 -53.04
C SER A 571 8.77 -17.32 -51.88
N ARG A 572 9.78 -18.19 -51.86
CA ARG A 572 9.98 -19.16 -50.79
C ARG A 572 10.03 -18.49 -49.43
N GLY A 573 9.20 -19.00 -48.49
CA GLY A 573 9.07 -18.45 -47.13
C GLY A 573 8.15 -17.25 -47.00
N GLU A 574 7.55 -16.76 -48.11
CA GLU A 574 6.52 -15.71 -48.07
C GLU A 574 5.23 -16.24 -47.42
N VAL A 575 4.56 -15.41 -46.61
CA VAL A 575 3.33 -15.79 -45.95
C VAL A 575 2.15 -15.78 -46.94
N ILE A 576 1.57 -16.95 -47.20
CA ILE A 576 0.51 -17.11 -48.18
C ILE A 576 -0.88 -17.25 -47.56
N GLY A 577 -0.97 -17.59 -46.28
CA GLY A 577 -2.24 -17.72 -45.56
C GLY A 577 -2.05 -17.93 -44.06
N GLY A 578 -3.11 -18.06 -43.34
CA GLY A 578 -3.08 -18.32 -41.90
C GLY A 578 -4.47 -18.54 -41.29
N GLN A 579 -4.44 -18.94 -40.06
CA GLN A 579 -5.67 -19.11 -39.28
C GLN A 579 -6.31 -17.75 -38.97
N LYS A 580 -7.64 -17.68 -39.07
CA LYS A 580 -8.39 -16.48 -38.73
C LYS A 580 -8.40 -16.28 -37.23
N ILE A 581 -7.72 -15.25 -36.75
CA ILE A 581 -7.77 -14.83 -35.35
C ILE A 581 -8.99 -13.93 -35.17
N PHE A 582 -9.80 -14.24 -34.20
CA PHE A 582 -11.06 -13.58 -33.84
C PHE A 582 -11.27 -12.15 -34.39
N GLY A 583 -12.17 -12.03 -35.38
CA GLY A 583 -12.90 -10.79 -35.69
C GLY A 583 -12.22 -9.78 -36.60
N GLU A 584 -10.99 -9.98 -37.11
CA GLU A 584 -10.24 -8.90 -37.74
C GLU A 584 -9.97 -9.03 -39.25
N LYS A 585 -9.89 -7.85 -39.91
CA LYS A 585 -9.54 -7.70 -41.31
C LYS A 585 -8.04 -7.98 -41.50
N ARG A 586 -7.70 -8.65 -42.59
CA ARG A 586 -6.34 -9.06 -42.91
C ARG A 586 -5.77 -8.27 -44.07
N ASP A 587 -4.48 -8.00 -44.03
CA ASP A 587 -3.75 -7.36 -45.11
C ASP A 587 -2.79 -8.33 -45.78
N LYS A 588 -2.27 -7.96 -46.95
CA LYS A 588 -1.43 -8.82 -47.82
C LYS A 588 -0.11 -9.26 -47.19
N ASP A 589 0.31 -8.61 -46.09
CA ASP A 589 1.64 -8.75 -45.50
C ASP A 589 1.67 -9.66 -44.26
N GLY A 590 0.56 -10.27 -43.86
CA GLY A 590 0.51 -11.19 -42.72
C GLY A 590 -0.80 -11.15 -41.91
N ALA A 591 -0.84 -11.78 -40.72
CA ALA A 591 -1.95 -11.76 -39.83
C ALA A 591 -1.96 -10.45 -39.03
N LEU A 592 -3.01 -9.63 -39.22
CA LEU A 592 -3.23 -8.42 -38.43
C LEU A 592 -3.53 -8.78 -36.97
N VAL A 593 -2.88 -8.09 -36.08
CA VAL A 593 -3.00 -8.27 -34.64
C VAL A 593 -3.31 -6.92 -34.00
N VAL A 594 -4.34 -6.89 -33.18
CA VAL A 594 -4.71 -5.71 -32.40
C VAL A 594 -4.10 -5.81 -31.00
N LYS A 595 -3.84 -4.68 -30.40
CA LYS A 595 -3.43 -4.61 -28.99
C LYS A 595 -4.41 -5.40 -28.09
N GLY A 596 -3.87 -6.33 -27.31
CA GLY A 596 -4.67 -7.22 -26.46
C GLY A 596 -4.93 -8.61 -27.04
N THR A 597 -4.61 -8.85 -28.32
CA THR A 597 -4.73 -10.20 -28.93
C THR A 597 -3.72 -11.16 -28.32
N VAL A 598 -4.19 -12.36 -27.93
CA VAL A 598 -3.36 -13.43 -27.39
C VAL A 598 -2.60 -14.09 -28.54
N LEU A 599 -1.28 -14.09 -28.46
CA LEU A 599 -0.38 -14.63 -29.49
C LEU A 599 0.06 -16.05 -29.20
N ALA A 600 0.23 -16.37 -27.92
CA ALA A 600 0.64 -17.70 -27.46
C ALA A 600 0.04 -17.99 -26.09
N ASP A 601 -0.43 -19.21 -25.93
CA ASP A 601 -0.85 -19.77 -24.66
C ASP A 601 0.32 -20.34 -23.89
N GLY A 602 0.21 -20.32 -22.55
CA GLY A 602 1.13 -20.93 -21.62
C GLY A 602 0.55 -22.16 -20.92
N PRO A 603 1.25 -22.68 -19.92
CA PRO A 603 0.73 -23.78 -19.12
C PRO A 603 -0.54 -23.36 -18.36
N GLY A 604 -1.54 -24.22 -18.31
CA GLY A 604 -2.79 -23.93 -17.60
C GLY A 604 -3.61 -22.80 -18.21
N THR A 605 -3.50 -22.58 -19.53
CA THR A 605 -4.30 -21.60 -20.27
C THR A 605 -4.83 -22.19 -21.58
N ASP A 606 -6.02 -21.73 -21.96
CA ASP A 606 -6.69 -22.11 -23.21
C ASP A 606 -7.27 -20.85 -23.85
N GLN A 607 -6.81 -20.50 -25.05
CA GLN A 607 -7.18 -19.29 -25.81
C GLN A 607 -7.08 -17.99 -24.99
N GLY A 608 -6.04 -17.89 -24.17
CA GLY A 608 -5.81 -16.72 -23.31
C GLY A 608 -6.61 -16.70 -22.02
N ARG A 609 -7.40 -17.73 -21.74
CA ARG A 609 -8.15 -17.89 -20.49
C ARG A 609 -7.44 -18.84 -19.55
N LEU A 610 -7.52 -18.59 -18.26
CA LEU A 610 -7.00 -19.52 -17.26
C LEU A 610 -7.82 -20.81 -17.25
N ALA A 611 -7.14 -21.94 -17.47
CA ALA A 611 -7.69 -23.28 -17.55
C ALA A 611 -6.97 -24.19 -16.56
N LEU A 612 -7.52 -24.38 -15.35
CA LEU A 612 -6.88 -25.14 -14.28
C LEU A 612 -7.23 -26.63 -14.29
N GLY A 613 -8.09 -27.08 -15.21
CA GLY A 613 -8.56 -28.45 -15.26
C GLY A 613 -9.32 -28.78 -16.53
N LYS A 614 -10.28 -29.70 -16.40
CA LYS A 614 -11.17 -30.14 -17.47
C LYS A 614 -12.63 -30.00 -17.08
N ASN A 615 -13.48 -29.76 -18.07
CA ASN A 615 -14.92 -29.81 -17.90
C ASN A 615 -15.37 -31.27 -17.81
N VAL A 616 -15.99 -31.64 -16.70
CA VAL A 616 -16.43 -33.02 -16.44
C VAL A 616 -17.92 -33.06 -16.09
N LEU A 617 -18.60 -34.11 -16.52
CA LEU A 617 -19.95 -34.37 -16.10
C LEU A 617 -19.97 -34.94 -14.69
N VAL A 618 -20.68 -34.26 -13.77
CA VAL A 618 -20.79 -34.66 -12.37
C VAL A 618 -22.20 -35.18 -12.08
N GLY A 619 -22.30 -36.35 -11.46
CA GLY A 619 -23.55 -36.91 -10.97
C GLY A 619 -23.59 -36.96 -9.44
N PHE A 620 -24.70 -36.55 -8.85
CA PHE A 620 -24.96 -36.69 -7.42
C PHE A 620 -25.91 -37.84 -7.19
N MET A 621 -25.51 -38.84 -6.39
CA MET A 621 -26.31 -39.98 -6.05
C MET A 621 -26.04 -40.48 -4.63
N PRO A 622 -27.02 -41.05 -3.91
CA PRO A 622 -26.78 -41.77 -2.70
C PRO A 622 -26.06 -43.07 -3.01
N TRP A 623 -25.18 -43.49 -2.15
CA TRP A 623 -24.38 -44.72 -2.31
C TRP A 623 -24.25 -45.49 -0.97
#